data_81258826e2eb6659627639c4c035b2d4
#
_entry.id   81258826e2eb6659627639c4c035b2d4
#
_cell.length_a   1.000
_cell.length_b   1.000
_cell.length_c   1.000
_cell.angle_alpha   90.00
_cell.angle_beta   90.00
_cell.angle_gamma   90.00
#
_symmetry.space_group_name_H-M   'P 1'
#
loop_
_entity.id
_entity.type
_entity.pdbx_description
1 polymer ?
#
loop_
_entity_poly.entity_id
_entity_poly.type
_entity_poly.pdbx_seq_one_letter_code
_entity_poly.pdbx_strand_id
1 'polypeptide(L)'
;PLLLAIAGLVKLSSRGPVLFRQVRIGQMLKPFMICKFRTMYANADHGIHHNYVSWFITSSGKGQEQDKNKIFKLTNDPRITPIGHFLRKTSLDELPQLWNVLVGQMSLVGPRPPLWYEVQQYKPWHRHRVLEAKPGITGLWQVTGRSRTTFDEMVRLDLRYARGRSLWADIKIL
;
A
#
# COMPACT_ATOMS: atom_id res chain seq x y z
N PRO A 1 9.62 10.75 -20.58
CA PRO A 1 11.07 10.48 -20.35
C PRO A 1 11.31 9.91 -18.95
N LEU A 2 10.72 10.48 -17.87
CA LEU A 2 10.95 10.03 -16.48
C LEU A 2 10.69 8.53 -16.27
N LEU A 3 9.53 8.02 -16.70
CA LEU A 3 9.18 6.60 -16.54
C LEU A 3 10.16 5.68 -17.27
N LEU A 4 10.66 6.09 -18.45
CA LEU A 4 11.66 5.31 -19.21
C LEU A 4 13.02 5.31 -18.49
N ALA A 5 13.44 6.44 -17.93
CA ALA A 5 14.66 6.53 -17.14
C ALA A 5 14.59 5.61 -15.91
N ILE A 6 13.48 5.66 -15.14
CA ILE A 6 13.29 4.76 -13.99
C ILE A 6 13.27 3.29 -14.45
N ALA A 7 12.58 2.97 -15.54
CA ALA A 7 12.56 1.63 -16.11
C ALA A 7 13.96 1.11 -16.44
N GLY A 8 14.80 1.93 -17.05
CA GLY A 8 16.20 1.62 -17.33
C GLY A 8 16.99 1.35 -16.04
N LEU A 9 16.91 2.22 -15.04
CA LEU A 9 17.56 2.05 -13.75
C LEU A 9 17.14 0.74 -13.06
N VAL A 10 15.85 0.43 -13.03
CA VAL A 10 15.33 -0.82 -12.46
C VAL A 10 15.86 -2.04 -13.23
N LYS A 11 15.92 -1.98 -14.56
CA LYS A 11 16.41 -3.09 -15.39
C LYS A 11 17.89 -3.34 -15.19
N LEU A 12 18.68 -2.28 -15.06
CA LEU A 12 20.15 -2.36 -14.85
C LEU A 12 20.49 -2.80 -13.42
N SER A 13 19.67 -2.46 -12.41
CA SER A 13 19.94 -2.76 -11.00
C SER A 13 19.82 -4.23 -10.62
N SER A 14 18.95 -4.99 -11.32
CA SER A 14 18.76 -6.41 -11.03
C SER A 14 18.04 -7.14 -12.17
N ARG A 15 18.28 -8.46 -12.29
CA ARG A 15 17.62 -9.31 -13.29
C ARG A 15 16.11 -9.44 -13.01
N GLY A 16 15.29 -9.43 -14.07
CA GLY A 16 13.84 -9.65 -14.00
C GLY A 16 13.02 -8.55 -14.70
N PRO A 17 11.68 -8.55 -14.54
CA PRO A 17 10.79 -7.57 -15.16
C PRO A 17 10.95 -6.19 -14.52
N VAL A 18 10.71 -5.12 -15.28
CA VAL A 18 10.75 -3.73 -14.80
C VAL A 18 9.57 -3.43 -13.87
N LEU A 19 8.39 -3.94 -14.23
CA LEU A 19 7.17 -3.74 -13.47
C LEU A 19 6.88 -4.95 -12.58
N PHE A 20 6.51 -4.67 -11.36
CA PHE A 20 5.88 -5.59 -10.43
C PHE A 20 4.35 -5.47 -10.58
N ARG A 21 3.68 -6.60 -10.70
CA ARG A 21 2.23 -6.68 -10.83
C ARG A 21 1.67 -7.57 -9.74
N GLN A 22 0.58 -7.14 -9.12
CA GLN A 22 -0.06 -7.90 -8.04
C GLN A 22 -1.56 -7.66 -8.03
N VAL A 23 -2.33 -8.73 -7.84
CA VAL A 23 -3.78 -8.62 -7.65
C VAL A 23 -4.06 -7.98 -6.28
N ARG A 24 -4.88 -6.95 -6.28
CA ARG A 24 -5.35 -6.23 -5.08
C ARG A 24 -6.87 -6.17 -5.09
N ILE A 25 -7.45 -5.89 -3.95
CA ILE A 25 -8.89 -5.74 -3.79
C ILE A 25 -9.24 -4.25 -3.84
N GLY A 26 -10.11 -3.92 -4.78
CA GLY A 26 -10.64 -2.57 -4.97
C GLY A 26 -12.00 -2.38 -4.35
N GLN A 27 -12.68 -1.30 -4.75
CA GLN A 27 -14.02 -0.96 -4.29
C GLN A 27 -15.02 -2.09 -4.60
N MET A 28 -15.98 -2.33 -3.69
CA MET A 28 -16.98 -3.41 -3.77
C MET A 28 -16.33 -4.80 -3.91
N LEU A 29 -15.16 -5.00 -3.29
CA LEU A 29 -14.39 -6.24 -3.31
C LEU A 29 -13.97 -6.71 -4.72
N LYS A 30 -14.00 -5.85 -5.73
CA LYS A 30 -13.61 -6.20 -7.09
C LYS A 30 -12.08 -6.29 -7.18
N PRO A 31 -11.52 -7.44 -7.61
CA PRO A 31 -10.08 -7.56 -7.80
C PRO A 31 -9.61 -6.74 -9.01
N PHE A 32 -8.40 -6.17 -8.91
CA PHE A 32 -7.74 -5.50 -10.01
C PHE A 32 -6.22 -5.69 -9.93
N MET A 33 -5.53 -5.48 -11.04
CA MET A 33 -4.08 -5.62 -11.13
C MET A 33 -3.40 -4.28 -10.85
N ILE A 34 -2.71 -4.15 -9.71
CA ILE A 34 -1.87 -2.98 -9.44
C ILE A 34 -0.52 -3.12 -10.13
N CYS A 35 0.01 -2.02 -10.64
CA CYS A 35 1.33 -1.94 -11.26
C CYS A 35 2.24 -1.02 -10.48
N LYS A 36 3.48 -1.45 -10.21
CA LYS A 36 4.55 -0.66 -9.59
C LYS A 36 5.88 -0.91 -10.31
N PHE A 37 6.83 -0.01 -10.18
CA PHE A 37 8.20 -0.39 -10.51
C PHE A 37 8.71 -1.41 -9.50
N ARG A 38 9.47 -2.40 -10.00
CA ARG A 38 10.06 -3.41 -9.14
C ARG A 38 11.15 -2.80 -8.26
N THR A 39 10.99 -2.95 -6.96
CA THR A 39 11.92 -2.45 -5.93
C THR A 39 12.62 -3.57 -5.17
N MET A 40 12.23 -4.83 -5.40
CA MET A 40 12.80 -6.03 -4.78
C MET A 40 13.41 -6.95 -5.83
N TYR A 41 14.33 -7.81 -5.40
CA TYR A 41 14.84 -8.90 -6.24
C TYR A 41 13.71 -9.83 -6.67
N ALA A 42 13.84 -10.44 -7.86
CA ALA A 42 12.75 -11.24 -8.45
C ALA A 42 12.37 -12.47 -7.61
N ASN A 43 13.32 -13.04 -6.86
CA ASN A 43 13.13 -14.25 -6.03
C ASN A 43 12.90 -13.90 -4.54
N ALA A 44 12.41 -12.70 -4.23
CA ALA A 44 12.16 -12.28 -2.86
C ALA A 44 11.05 -13.11 -2.21
N ASP A 45 11.31 -13.64 -1.00
CA ASP A 45 10.31 -14.39 -0.23
C ASP A 45 9.15 -13.46 0.21
N HIS A 46 7.93 -13.87 -0.14
CA HIS A 46 6.70 -13.16 0.23
C HIS A 46 6.13 -13.61 1.58
N GLY A 47 6.57 -14.74 2.14
CA GLY A 47 6.06 -15.30 3.39
C GLY A 47 6.27 -14.37 4.59
N ILE A 48 7.39 -13.67 4.64
CA ILE A 48 7.71 -12.69 5.69
C ILE A 48 6.65 -11.58 5.76
N HIS A 49 6.23 -11.06 4.60
CA HIS A 49 5.21 -10.02 4.54
C HIS A 49 3.84 -10.54 4.97
N HIS A 50 3.48 -11.75 4.54
CA HIS A 50 2.20 -12.38 4.89
C HIS A 50 2.07 -12.54 6.42
N ASN A 51 3.06 -13.14 7.07
CA ASN A 51 3.06 -13.37 8.52
C ASN A 51 2.99 -12.06 9.31
N TYR A 52 3.76 -11.06 8.87
CA TYR A 52 3.77 -9.75 9.50
C TYR A 52 2.40 -9.04 9.41
N VAL A 53 1.78 -9.00 8.22
CA VAL A 53 0.50 -8.32 8.03
C VAL A 53 -0.63 -9.06 8.75
N SER A 54 -0.63 -10.39 8.73
CA SER A 54 -1.58 -11.21 9.48
C SER A 54 -1.52 -10.91 10.96
N TRP A 55 -0.32 -10.86 11.53
CA TRP A 55 -0.12 -10.46 12.93
C TRP A 55 -0.63 -9.04 13.18
N PHE A 56 -0.31 -8.06 12.32
CA PHE A 56 -0.72 -6.66 12.46
C PHE A 56 -2.24 -6.49 12.48
N ILE A 57 -2.98 -7.23 11.65
CA ILE A 57 -4.45 -7.19 11.59
C ILE A 57 -5.05 -7.83 12.85
N THR A 58 -4.52 -8.97 13.29
CA THR A 58 -5.08 -9.74 14.41
C THR A 58 -4.71 -9.18 15.77
N SER A 59 -3.56 -8.50 15.89
CA SER A 59 -3.06 -7.90 17.13
C SER A 59 -3.73 -6.56 17.47
N SER A 60 -4.51 -6.00 16.56
CA SER A 60 -5.23 -4.73 16.78
C SER A 60 -6.27 -4.88 17.91
N GLY A 61 -5.84 -4.53 19.12
CA GLY A 61 -6.67 -4.56 20.34
C GLY A 61 -6.07 -5.33 21.53
N LYS A 62 -4.94 -6.01 21.35
CA LYS A 62 -4.22 -6.67 22.45
C LYS A 62 -2.86 -6.00 22.65
N GLY A 63 -2.78 -5.10 23.62
CA GLY A 63 -1.54 -4.70 24.29
C GLY A 63 -0.35 -4.30 23.41
N GLN A 64 -0.36 -3.09 22.84
CA GLN A 64 0.79 -2.52 22.12
C GLN A 64 1.91 -2.02 23.06
N GLU A 65 1.91 -2.40 24.33
CA GLU A 65 2.91 -1.87 25.28
C GLU A 65 4.32 -2.45 25.15
N GLN A 66 4.51 -3.56 24.41
CA GLN A 66 5.80 -4.25 24.43
C GLN A 66 6.67 -4.13 23.18
N ASP A 67 6.23 -3.51 22.09
CA ASP A 67 7.06 -3.45 20.88
C ASP A 67 6.95 -2.11 20.12
N LYS A 68 7.40 -1.02 20.76
CA LYS A 68 7.49 0.33 20.15
C LYS A 68 8.36 0.39 18.88
N ASN A 69 9.02 -0.70 18.50
CA ASN A 69 9.92 -0.80 17.34
C ASN A 69 9.36 -1.58 16.16
N LYS A 70 8.17 -2.19 16.24
CA LYS A 70 7.55 -2.87 15.08
C LYS A 70 6.77 -1.88 14.22
N ILE A 71 7.51 -1.15 13.43
CA ILE A 71 7.02 -0.23 12.40
C ILE A 71 6.38 -1.06 11.26
N PHE A 72 5.27 -0.59 10.67
CA PHE A 72 4.61 -1.17 9.48
C PHE A 72 5.54 -1.40 8.26
N LYS A 73 6.80 -1.02 8.36
CA LYS A 73 7.86 -1.26 7.38
C LYS A 73 8.99 -2.03 8.04
N LEU A 74 9.37 -3.17 7.48
CA LEU A 74 10.63 -3.84 7.80
C LEU A 74 11.78 -2.86 7.53
N THR A 75 12.45 -2.43 8.58
CA THR A 75 13.66 -1.60 8.49
C THR A 75 14.79 -2.49 7.99
N ASN A 76 15.54 -2.08 6.96
CA ASN A 76 16.63 -2.84 6.34
C ASN A 76 16.23 -4.20 5.75
N ASP A 77 15.18 -4.22 4.95
CA ASP A 77 14.77 -5.42 4.22
C ASP A 77 15.80 -5.78 3.12
N PRO A 78 16.54 -6.91 3.26
CA PRO A 78 17.60 -7.30 2.31
C PRO A 78 17.06 -7.65 0.92
N ARG A 79 15.76 -7.82 0.78
CA ARG A 79 15.09 -8.11 -0.49
C ARG A 79 14.99 -6.88 -1.39
N ILE A 80 15.20 -5.68 -0.85
CA ILE A 80 15.09 -4.44 -1.60
C ILE A 80 16.40 -4.15 -2.31
N THR A 81 16.31 -3.85 -3.62
CA THR A 81 17.47 -3.44 -4.41
C THR A 81 17.96 -2.04 -4.00
N PRO A 82 19.23 -1.66 -4.23
CA PRO A 82 19.72 -0.31 -3.92
C PRO A 82 18.88 0.79 -4.56
N ILE A 83 18.54 0.65 -5.86
CA ILE A 83 17.63 1.58 -6.53
C ILE A 83 16.22 1.51 -5.97
N GLY A 84 15.77 0.33 -5.50
CA GLY A 84 14.50 0.13 -4.86
C GLY A 84 14.33 0.93 -3.57
N HIS A 85 15.40 1.08 -2.77
CA HIS A 85 15.39 1.94 -1.59
C HIS A 85 15.12 3.41 -1.95
N PHE A 86 15.81 3.91 -2.98
CA PHE A 86 15.58 5.27 -3.49
C PHE A 86 14.15 5.46 -4.00
N LEU A 87 13.67 4.55 -4.85
CA LEU A 87 12.31 4.62 -5.41
C LEU A 87 11.22 4.61 -4.33
N ARG A 88 11.37 3.75 -3.30
CA ARG A 88 10.44 3.70 -2.16
C ARG A 88 10.49 4.93 -1.27
N LYS A 89 11.68 5.53 -1.11
CA LYS A 89 11.83 6.76 -0.32
C LYS A 89 11.15 7.95 -1.00
N THR A 90 11.19 7.99 -2.32
CA THR A 90 10.61 9.06 -3.16
C THR A 90 9.20 8.74 -3.66
N SER A 91 8.67 7.54 -3.37
CA SER A 91 7.40 7.02 -3.89
C SER A 91 7.32 6.95 -5.43
N LEU A 92 8.45 7.06 -6.12
CA LEU A 92 8.51 6.97 -7.58
C LEU A 92 8.17 5.57 -8.11
N ASP A 93 8.30 4.54 -7.26
CA ASP A 93 7.89 3.17 -7.59
C ASP A 93 6.37 3.06 -7.82
N GLU A 94 5.60 3.98 -7.30
CA GLU A 94 4.13 3.98 -7.41
C GLU A 94 3.60 4.70 -8.66
N LEU A 95 4.45 5.42 -9.42
CA LEU A 95 4.02 6.15 -10.62
C LEU A 95 3.23 5.30 -11.63
N PRO A 96 3.55 4.01 -11.89
CA PRO A 96 2.73 3.19 -12.79
C PRO A 96 1.28 3.01 -12.34
N GLN A 97 0.95 3.22 -11.04
CA GLN A 97 -0.43 3.17 -10.55
C GLN A 97 -1.30 4.31 -11.08
N LEU A 98 -0.71 5.38 -11.62
CA LEU A 98 -1.47 6.43 -12.33
C LEU A 98 -2.27 5.84 -13.48
N TRP A 99 -1.80 4.74 -14.10
CA TRP A 99 -2.59 4.00 -15.08
C TRP A 99 -3.86 3.41 -14.46
N ASN A 100 -3.77 2.85 -13.24
CA ASN A 100 -4.94 2.34 -12.54
C ASN A 100 -5.94 3.46 -12.18
N VAL A 101 -5.45 4.68 -11.94
CA VAL A 101 -6.32 5.86 -11.76
C VAL A 101 -7.00 6.25 -13.05
N LEU A 102 -6.27 6.32 -14.17
CA LEU A 102 -6.82 6.67 -15.48
C LEU A 102 -7.91 5.71 -15.94
N VAL A 103 -7.72 4.41 -15.74
CA VAL A 103 -8.73 3.39 -16.08
C VAL A 103 -9.84 3.24 -15.01
N GLY A 104 -9.84 4.08 -13.98
CA GLY A 104 -10.90 4.15 -12.98
C GLY A 104 -10.89 3.07 -11.90
N GLN A 105 -9.87 2.23 -11.83
CA GLN A 105 -9.70 1.20 -10.79
C GLN A 105 -9.26 1.77 -9.44
N MET A 106 -8.53 2.89 -9.46
CA MET A 106 -8.03 3.61 -8.30
C MET A 106 -8.40 5.09 -8.36
N SER A 107 -8.20 5.79 -7.25
CA SER A 107 -8.18 7.24 -7.13
C SER A 107 -6.77 7.71 -6.75
N LEU A 108 -6.47 8.99 -6.85
CA LEU A 108 -5.24 9.55 -6.28
C LEU A 108 -5.25 9.40 -4.77
N VAL A 109 -6.36 9.76 -4.12
CA VAL A 109 -6.56 9.65 -2.68
C VAL A 109 -7.62 8.61 -2.36
N GLY A 110 -7.36 7.77 -1.34
CA GLY A 110 -8.27 6.73 -0.91
C GLY A 110 -7.60 5.70 0.03
N PRO A 111 -8.36 4.72 0.52
CA PRO A 111 -7.80 3.60 1.26
C PRO A 111 -6.75 2.83 0.47
N ARG A 112 -5.68 2.38 1.12
CA ARG A 112 -4.71 1.50 0.47
C ARG A 112 -5.39 0.20 0.03
N PRO A 113 -5.22 -0.26 -1.23
CA PRO A 113 -5.83 -1.50 -1.69
C PRO A 113 -5.20 -2.71 -0.98
N PRO A 114 -6.00 -3.51 -0.25
CA PRO A 114 -5.50 -4.68 0.47
C PRO A 114 -5.26 -5.88 -0.45
N LEU A 115 -4.55 -6.87 0.06
CA LEU A 115 -4.47 -8.20 -0.53
C LEU A 115 -5.66 -9.05 -0.11
N TRP A 116 -5.98 -10.08 -0.89
CA TRP A 116 -7.12 -10.95 -0.57
C TRP A 116 -7.01 -11.61 0.81
N TYR A 117 -5.83 -12.12 1.18
CA TYR A 117 -5.61 -12.73 2.49
C TYR A 117 -5.75 -11.74 3.67
N GLU A 118 -5.51 -10.43 3.43
CA GLU A 118 -5.76 -9.38 4.41
C GLU A 118 -7.27 -9.24 4.66
N VAL A 119 -8.06 -9.19 3.57
CA VAL A 119 -9.52 -9.05 3.62
C VAL A 119 -10.19 -10.24 4.33
N GLN A 120 -9.65 -11.44 4.17
CA GLN A 120 -10.14 -12.64 4.86
C GLN A 120 -10.05 -12.53 6.39
N GLN A 121 -9.07 -11.77 6.90
CA GLN A 121 -8.85 -11.55 8.33
C GLN A 121 -9.60 -10.33 8.89
N TYR A 122 -10.31 -9.60 8.03
CA TYR A 122 -11.03 -8.39 8.43
C TYR A 122 -12.24 -8.72 9.29
N LYS A 123 -12.40 -7.99 10.40
CA LYS A 123 -13.66 -7.91 11.13
C LYS A 123 -14.75 -7.34 10.21
N PRO A 124 -16.06 -7.61 10.47
CA PRO A 124 -17.13 -7.09 9.62
C PRO A 124 -17.04 -5.59 9.32
N TRP A 125 -16.76 -4.77 10.33
CA TRP A 125 -16.66 -3.32 10.17
C TRP A 125 -15.41 -2.85 9.41
N HIS A 126 -14.32 -3.66 9.39
CA HIS A 126 -13.13 -3.35 8.57
C HIS A 126 -13.42 -3.42 7.08
N ARG A 127 -14.37 -4.27 6.66
CA ARG A 127 -14.71 -4.44 5.24
C ARG A 127 -15.30 -3.19 4.62
N HIS A 128 -15.89 -2.30 5.40
CA HIS A 128 -16.45 -1.04 4.92
C HIS A 128 -15.42 -0.16 4.22
N ARG A 129 -14.13 -0.24 4.60
CA ARG A 129 -13.07 0.54 3.93
C ARG A 129 -12.89 0.18 2.44
N VAL A 130 -13.17 -1.07 2.06
CA VAL A 130 -13.10 -1.54 0.66
C VAL A 130 -14.46 -1.50 -0.04
N LEU A 131 -15.55 -1.36 0.71
CA LEU A 131 -16.90 -1.22 0.16
C LEU A 131 -17.20 0.26 -0.16
N GLU A 132 -16.92 1.17 0.77
CA GLU A 132 -17.38 2.57 0.70
C GLU A 132 -16.49 3.46 -0.19
N ALA A 133 -15.21 3.14 -0.36
CA ALA A 133 -14.28 4.00 -1.08
C ALA A 133 -13.48 3.27 -2.15
N LYS A 134 -13.19 3.99 -3.25
CA LYS A 134 -12.23 3.56 -4.26
C LYS A 134 -10.83 3.62 -3.65
N PRO A 135 -9.97 2.60 -3.86
CA PRO A 135 -8.61 2.61 -3.32
C PRO A 135 -7.79 3.76 -3.91
N GLY A 136 -6.87 4.30 -3.11
CA GLY A 136 -5.99 5.41 -3.48
C GLY A 136 -4.52 5.02 -3.60
N ILE A 137 -3.74 5.87 -4.30
CA ILE A 137 -2.27 5.83 -4.29
C ILE A 137 -1.79 6.33 -2.92
N THR A 138 -2.35 7.43 -2.43
CA THR A 138 -2.16 7.93 -1.06
C THR A 138 -3.48 7.96 -0.30
N GLY A 139 -3.47 8.22 1.01
CA GLY A 139 -4.68 8.26 1.81
C GLY A 139 -4.47 8.93 3.17
N LEU A 140 -5.57 9.25 3.84
CA LEU A 140 -5.56 10.01 5.09
C LEU A 140 -4.66 9.36 6.16
N TRP A 141 -4.76 8.05 6.39
CA TRP A 141 -3.93 7.37 7.37
C TRP A 141 -2.43 7.39 7.00
N GLN A 142 -2.11 7.36 5.70
CA GLN A 142 -0.73 7.37 5.21
C GLN A 142 -0.02 8.69 5.50
N VAL A 143 -0.75 9.82 5.50
CA VAL A 143 -0.18 11.13 5.78
C VAL A 143 -0.26 11.51 7.26
N THR A 144 -1.27 11.05 8.01
CA THR A 144 -1.46 11.42 9.43
C THR A 144 -0.75 10.51 10.42
N GLY A 145 -0.80 9.19 10.24
CA GLY A 145 -0.34 8.23 11.26
C GLY A 145 0.86 7.39 10.84
N ARG A 146 0.98 7.12 9.54
CA ARG A 146 2.01 6.24 8.97
C ARG A 146 2.21 4.96 9.80
N SER A 147 3.40 4.77 10.36
CA SER A 147 3.82 3.56 11.07
C SER A 147 3.41 3.50 12.55
N ARG A 148 2.77 4.55 13.09
CA ARG A 148 2.40 4.63 14.52
C ARG A 148 0.95 4.25 14.80
N THR A 149 0.13 4.02 13.77
CA THR A 149 -1.28 3.67 13.90
C THR A 149 -1.47 2.16 14.02
N THR A 150 -2.42 1.77 14.86
CA THR A 150 -2.96 0.41 14.90
C THR A 150 -3.75 0.13 13.62
N PHE A 151 -4.00 -1.15 13.34
CA PHE A 151 -4.85 -1.50 12.19
C PHE A 151 -6.27 -0.93 12.32
N ASP A 152 -6.86 -1.00 13.52
CA ASP A 152 -8.20 -0.45 13.78
C ASP A 152 -8.24 1.08 13.59
N GLU A 153 -7.22 1.81 14.02
CA GLU A 153 -7.10 3.26 13.78
C GLU A 153 -6.94 3.59 12.29
N MET A 154 -6.12 2.80 11.58
CA MET A 154 -5.95 2.95 10.13
C MET A 154 -7.30 2.79 9.42
N VAL A 155 -8.10 1.77 9.78
CA VAL A 155 -9.41 1.56 9.20
C VAL A 155 -10.38 2.72 9.55
N ARG A 156 -10.34 3.22 10.79
CA ARG A 156 -11.16 4.39 11.18
C ARG A 156 -10.82 5.64 10.36
N LEU A 157 -9.54 5.88 10.10
CA LEU A 157 -9.11 7.00 9.25
C LEU A 157 -9.57 6.83 7.80
N ASP A 158 -9.50 5.60 7.26
CA ASP A 158 -10.03 5.30 5.92
C ASP A 158 -11.54 5.52 5.83
N LEU A 159 -12.31 5.07 6.82
CA LEU A 159 -13.76 5.30 6.88
C LEU A 159 -14.10 6.77 7.08
N ARG A 160 -13.33 7.50 7.89
CA ARG A 160 -13.48 8.95 8.05
C ARG A 160 -13.30 9.66 6.71
N TYR A 161 -12.25 9.30 5.97
CA TYR A 161 -12.03 9.83 4.62
C TYR A 161 -13.19 9.47 3.68
N ALA A 162 -13.63 8.20 3.67
CA ALA A 162 -14.71 7.74 2.79
C ALA A 162 -16.01 8.53 2.96
N ARG A 163 -16.35 8.92 4.20
CA ARG A 163 -17.55 9.70 4.54
C ARG A 163 -17.39 11.20 4.28
N GLY A 164 -16.19 11.73 4.43
CA GLY A 164 -15.89 13.16 4.26
C GLY A 164 -15.19 13.51 2.95
N ARG A 165 -15.31 12.66 1.92
CA ARG A 165 -14.66 12.90 0.62
C ARG A 165 -15.07 14.23 0.02
N SER A 166 -14.07 15.04 -0.35
CA SER A 166 -14.24 16.26 -1.13
C SER A 166 -12.93 16.56 -1.86
N LEU A 167 -13.03 17.32 -2.96
CA LEU A 167 -11.85 17.79 -3.69
C LEU A 167 -10.87 18.52 -2.77
N TRP A 168 -11.39 19.30 -1.82
CA TRP A 168 -10.58 20.04 -0.86
C TRP A 168 -9.86 19.14 0.14
N ALA A 169 -10.51 18.05 0.57
CA ALA A 169 -9.86 17.02 1.39
C ALA A 169 -8.73 16.32 0.64
N ASP A 170 -8.95 16.01 -0.64
CA ASP A 170 -7.94 15.36 -1.47
C ASP A 170 -6.71 16.25 -1.67
N ILE A 171 -6.90 17.56 -1.97
CA ILE A 171 -5.80 18.52 -2.10
C ILE A 171 -4.97 18.64 -0.81
N LYS A 172 -5.63 18.55 0.37
CA LYS A 172 -4.91 18.59 1.67
C LYS A 172 -4.11 17.33 1.96
N ILE A 173 -4.45 16.21 1.35
CA ILE A 173 -3.79 14.92 1.54
C ILE A 173 -2.64 14.75 0.54
N LEU A 174 -2.74 15.33 -0.67
CA LEU A 174 -1.70 15.36 -1.69
C LEU A 174 -0.58 16.34 -1.33
#